data_fe495e6a45cb9071e374743c8a8033e6
#
_entry.id   fe495e6a45cb9071e374743c8a8033e6
#
_cell.length_a   1.000
_cell.length_b   1.000
_cell.length_c   1.000
_cell.angle_alpha   90.00
_cell.angle_beta   90.00
_cell.angle_gamma   90.00
#
_symmetry.space_group_name_H-M   'P 1'
#
loop_
_entity.id
_entity.type
_entity.pdbx_description
1 polymer ?
#
loop_
_entity_poly.entity_id
_entity_poly.type
_entity_poly.pdbx_seq_one_letter_code
_entity_poly.pdbx_strand_id
1 'polypeptide(L)'
;MLAAITQVLNQNSDTQVDVCMTSEMARRIELWTAMYEDNAPWVDRKKVKSAQLPAAIASEVARLVTLEMKSEITGGSSAAYLNDQYQKKVLKNIRRYVEYGCAKGGLILKPYVTKTGLAIQYVQADCFFPLAFDDSGQIQQCVFTEQFRKGQKIYTRLEVHTLQGEQIRITNRAFVATNDYSLGSEISVNAVDRWSE
;
A
#
# COMPACT_ATOMS: atom_id res chain seq x y z
N MET A 1 -11.76 -8.29 0.85
CA MET A 1 -11.29 -6.93 1.25
C MET A 1 -11.92 -5.83 0.38
N LEU A 2 -11.71 -5.81 -0.94
CA LEU A 2 -12.20 -4.76 -1.84
C LEU A 2 -13.70 -4.45 -1.70
N ALA A 3 -14.57 -5.47 -1.77
CA ALA A 3 -16.03 -5.29 -1.62
C ALA A 3 -16.43 -4.65 -0.27
N ALA A 4 -15.76 -5.02 0.81
CA ALA A 4 -16.01 -4.45 2.13
C ALA A 4 -15.58 -2.98 2.21
N ILE A 5 -14.46 -2.61 1.58
CA ILE A 5 -14.01 -1.21 1.48
C ILE A 5 -15.03 -0.39 0.70
N THR A 6 -15.44 -0.85 -0.48
CA THR A 6 -16.46 -0.17 -1.32
C THR A 6 -17.76 0.04 -0.55
N GLN A 7 -18.24 -0.99 0.15
CA GLN A 7 -19.46 -0.88 0.95
C GLN A 7 -19.36 0.18 2.05
N VAL A 8 -18.23 0.22 2.77
CA VAL A 8 -17.99 1.18 3.86
C VAL A 8 -17.88 2.61 3.34
N LEU A 9 -17.22 2.82 2.19
CA LEU A 9 -17.08 4.14 1.58
C LEU A 9 -18.43 4.68 1.12
N ASN A 10 -19.28 3.83 0.55
CA ASN A 10 -20.61 4.21 0.05
C ASN A 10 -21.64 4.48 1.16
N GLN A 11 -21.44 3.95 2.37
CA GLN A 11 -22.37 4.21 3.50
C GLN A 11 -22.37 5.65 4.00
N ASN A 12 -21.34 6.44 3.70
CA ASN A 12 -21.17 7.81 4.22
C ASN A 12 -20.87 8.86 3.15
N SER A 13 -21.09 8.57 1.89
CA SER A 13 -20.97 9.53 0.80
C SER A 13 -22.30 9.78 0.10
N ASP A 14 -22.60 11.05 -0.17
CA ASP A 14 -23.77 11.46 -0.97
C ASP A 14 -23.61 11.05 -2.45
N THR A 15 -22.42 10.66 -2.85
CA THR A 15 -22.09 10.16 -4.20
C THR A 15 -21.54 8.73 -4.10
N GLN A 16 -22.01 7.86 -4.98
CA GLN A 16 -21.50 6.50 -5.09
C GLN A 16 -20.00 6.55 -5.41
N VAL A 17 -19.19 5.92 -4.56
CA VAL A 17 -17.74 5.78 -4.76
C VAL A 17 -17.47 4.38 -5.28
N ASP A 18 -16.97 4.29 -6.49
CA ASP A 18 -16.52 3.04 -7.09
C ASP A 18 -14.99 2.96 -6.98
N VAL A 19 -14.50 1.84 -6.48
CA VAL A 19 -13.06 1.57 -6.49
C VAL A 19 -12.65 1.28 -7.92
N CYS A 20 -11.67 2.04 -8.45
CA CYS A 20 -11.20 1.90 -9.83
C CYS A 20 -10.45 0.58 -10.07
N MET A 21 -10.11 -0.15 -9.01
CA MET A 21 -9.55 -1.50 -9.10
C MET A 21 -10.67 -2.52 -9.31
N THR A 22 -10.60 -3.28 -10.38
CA THR A 22 -11.56 -4.37 -10.63
C THR A 22 -11.35 -5.52 -9.63
N SER A 23 -12.42 -6.28 -9.34
CA SER A 23 -12.32 -7.47 -8.50
C SER A 23 -11.37 -8.53 -9.09
N GLU A 24 -11.26 -8.60 -10.40
CA GLU A 24 -10.28 -9.46 -11.10
C GLU A 24 -8.84 -9.01 -10.80
N MET A 25 -8.54 -7.71 -10.89
CA MET A 25 -7.22 -7.17 -10.56
C MET A 25 -6.86 -7.43 -9.09
N ALA A 26 -7.79 -7.19 -8.16
CA ALA A 26 -7.56 -7.45 -6.74
C ALA A 26 -7.22 -8.92 -6.48
N ARG A 27 -7.99 -9.85 -7.10
CA ARG A 27 -7.72 -11.29 -7.01
C ARG A 27 -6.36 -11.69 -7.59
N ARG A 28 -5.92 -11.05 -8.68
CA ARG A 28 -4.60 -11.30 -9.24
C ARG A 28 -3.47 -10.80 -8.34
N ILE A 29 -3.62 -9.64 -7.72
CA ILE A 29 -2.65 -9.12 -6.75
C ILE A 29 -2.53 -10.06 -5.54
N GLU A 30 -3.65 -10.57 -5.02
CA GLU A 30 -3.66 -11.59 -3.96
C GLU A 30 -2.92 -12.86 -4.38
N LEU A 31 -3.15 -13.34 -5.60
CA LEU A 31 -2.47 -14.51 -6.14
C LEU A 31 -0.95 -14.27 -6.31
N TRP A 32 -0.56 -13.14 -6.87
CA TRP A 32 0.86 -12.78 -7.04
C TRP A 32 1.56 -12.64 -5.69
N THR A 33 0.90 -12.05 -4.72
CA THR A 33 1.39 -11.98 -3.33
C THR A 33 1.63 -13.37 -2.77
N ALA A 34 0.65 -14.27 -2.90
CA ALA A 34 0.78 -15.66 -2.44
C ALA A 34 1.90 -16.42 -3.17
N MET A 35 2.08 -16.18 -4.47
CA MET A 35 3.18 -16.76 -5.26
C MET A 35 4.54 -16.26 -4.78
N TYR A 36 4.68 -14.96 -4.53
CA TYR A 36 5.90 -14.35 -4.02
C TYR A 36 6.26 -14.87 -2.61
N GLU A 37 5.27 -15.04 -1.75
CA GLU A 37 5.42 -15.53 -0.38
C GLU A 37 5.52 -17.07 -0.28
N ASP A 38 5.61 -17.76 -1.43
CA ASP A 38 5.64 -19.23 -1.52
C ASP A 38 4.42 -19.89 -0.86
N ASN A 39 3.26 -19.26 -0.97
CA ASN A 39 1.99 -19.70 -0.39
C ASN A 39 0.86 -19.78 -1.43
N ALA A 40 1.23 -20.03 -2.69
CA ALA A 40 0.24 -20.16 -3.76
C ALA A 40 -0.65 -21.40 -3.54
N PRO A 41 -1.90 -21.41 -4.05
CA PRO A 41 -2.88 -22.48 -3.80
C PRO A 41 -2.43 -23.88 -4.23
N TRP A 42 -1.47 -23.99 -5.14
CA TRP A 42 -0.92 -25.25 -5.63
C TRP A 42 0.36 -25.70 -4.88
N VAL A 43 0.86 -24.90 -3.92
CA VAL A 43 2.06 -25.24 -3.17
C VAL A 43 1.71 -26.10 -1.96
N ASP A 44 2.16 -27.37 -1.95
CA ASP A 44 2.05 -28.25 -0.80
C ASP A 44 3.42 -28.41 -0.12
N ARG A 45 3.70 -27.53 0.84
CA ARG A 45 4.98 -27.51 1.58
C ARG A 45 5.26 -28.80 2.38
N LYS A 46 4.26 -29.64 2.60
CA LYS A 46 4.43 -30.92 3.30
C LYS A 46 4.97 -32.00 2.40
N LYS A 47 4.69 -31.90 1.08
CA LYS A 47 5.02 -32.94 0.11
C LYS A 47 6.16 -32.57 -0.82
N VAL A 48 6.30 -31.28 -1.15
CA VAL A 48 7.25 -30.81 -2.18
C VAL A 48 7.98 -29.57 -1.67
N LYS A 49 9.29 -29.52 -1.89
CA LYS A 49 10.07 -28.29 -1.69
C LYS A 49 9.83 -27.37 -2.88
N SER A 50 9.41 -26.14 -2.62
CA SER A 50 9.27 -25.11 -3.63
C SER A 50 10.63 -24.52 -4.00
N ALA A 51 10.84 -24.23 -5.28
CA ALA A 51 12.02 -23.52 -5.76
C ALA A 51 11.92 -21.99 -5.57
N GLN A 52 10.79 -21.47 -5.11
CA GLN A 52 10.51 -20.05 -4.87
C GLN A 52 10.81 -19.15 -6.09
N LEU A 53 10.57 -19.66 -7.29
CA LEU A 53 10.90 -18.98 -8.56
C LEU A 53 10.30 -17.57 -8.66
N PRO A 54 9.03 -17.30 -8.27
CA PRO A 54 8.47 -15.94 -8.35
C PRO A 54 9.28 -14.92 -7.53
N ALA A 55 9.69 -15.27 -6.31
CA ALA A 55 10.51 -14.41 -5.48
C ALA A 55 11.92 -14.23 -6.06
N ALA A 56 12.53 -15.31 -6.56
CA ALA A 56 13.85 -15.27 -7.18
C ALA A 56 13.87 -14.39 -8.44
N ILE A 57 12.84 -14.50 -9.30
CA ILE A 57 12.70 -13.69 -10.51
C ILE A 57 12.51 -12.20 -10.13
N ALA A 58 11.60 -11.88 -9.20
CA ALA A 58 11.37 -10.51 -8.76
C ALA A 58 12.63 -9.88 -8.17
N SER A 59 13.38 -10.62 -7.35
CA SER A 59 14.64 -10.18 -6.76
C SER A 59 15.72 -9.94 -7.80
N GLU A 60 15.83 -10.80 -8.81
CA GLU A 60 16.82 -10.62 -9.88
C GLU A 60 16.49 -9.45 -10.79
N VAL A 61 15.21 -9.27 -11.16
CA VAL A 61 14.77 -8.08 -11.91
C VAL A 61 15.09 -6.81 -11.14
N ALA A 62 14.77 -6.77 -9.85
CA ALA A 62 15.08 -5.61 -8.99
C ALA A 62 16.58 -5.35 -8.91
N ARG A 63 17.40 -6.40 -8.80
CA ARG A 63 18.86 -6.30 -8.82
C ARG A 63 19.37 -5.67 -10.11
N LEU A 64 18.90 -6.16 -11.26
CA LEU A 64 19.35 -5.65 -12.57
C LEU A 64 18.93 -4.20 -12.79
N VAL A 65 17.67 -3.85 -12.47
CA VAL A 65 17.14 -2.48 -12.65
C VAL A 65 17.88 -1.47 -11.75
N THR A 66 18.27 -1.88 -10.54
CA THR A 66 18.88 -0.94 -9.57
C THR A 66 20.41 -0.97 -9.54
N LEU A 67 21.05 -1.86 -10.29
CA LEU A 67 22.50 -2.08 -10.22
C LEU A 67 23.31 -0.82 -10.55
N GLU A 68 22.92 -0.11 -11.62
CA GLU A 68 23.59 1.09 -12.11
C GLU A 68 22.72 2.34 -12.00
N MET A 69 21.62 2.27 -11.24
CA MET A 69 20.68 3.36 -11.10
C MET A 69 21.33 4.54 -10.37
N LYS A 70 21.34 5.70 -11.03
CA LYS A 70 21.70 6.98 -10.43
C LYS A 70 20.48 7.87 -10.46
N SER A 71 20.12 8.43 -9.34
CA SER A 71 18.98 9.33 -9.21
C SER A 71 19.22 10.35 -8.13
N GLU A 72 18.90 11.61 -8.42
CA GLU A 72 19.09 12.73 -7.51
C GLU A 72 17.97 13.76 -7.68
N ILE A 73 17.74 14.54 -6.64
CA ILE A 73 16.82 15.68 -6.66
C ILE A 73 17.66 16.94 -6.82
N THR A 74 17.41 17.69 -7.90
CA THR A 74 18.10 18.95 -8.23
C THR A 74 17.13 20.10 -8.33
N GLY A 75 17.63 21.34 -8.30
CA GLY A 75 16.82 22.58 -8.42
C GLY A 75 16.48 23.18 -7.06
N GLY A 76 16.00 24.41 -7.04
CA GLY A 76 15.48 25.13 -5.87
C GLY A 76 16.30 25.16 -4.59
N SER A 77 15.94 25.99 -3.63
CA SER A 77 16.66 26.15 -2.36
C SER A 77 16.56 24.93 -1.43
N SER A 78 15.54 24.10 -1.59
CA SER A 78 15.30 22.92 -0.76
C SER A 78 15.88 21.63 -1.35
N ALA A 79 16.46 21.67 -2.56
CA ALA A 79 16.92 20.48 -3.27
C ALA A 79 17.96 19.67 -2.47
N ALA A 80 18.92 20.33 -1.85
CA ALA A 80 19.95 19.67 -1.05
C ALA A 80 19.33 18.86 0.12
N TYR A 81 18.40 19.46 0.86
CA TYR A 81 17.70 18.78 1.95
C TYR A 81 16.85 17.61 1.43
N LEU A 82 16.07 17.84 0.37
CA LEU A 82 15.22 16.80 -0.21
C LEU A 82 16.07 15.64 -0.78
N ASN A 83 17.17 15.94 -1.42
CA ASN A 83 18.10 14.93 -1.93
C ASN A 83 18.71 14.10 -0.81
N ASP A 84 19.12 14.72 0.30
CA ASP A 84 19.62 13.99 1.48
C ASP A 84 18.55 13.03 2.05
N GLN A 85 17.30 13.49 2.17
CA GLN A 85 16.20 12.62 2.60
C GLN A 85 15.90 11.50 1.59
N TYR A 86 15.94 11.80 0.29
CA TYR A 86 15.75 10.84 -0.78
C TYR A 86 16.81 9.75 -0.78
N GLN A 87 18.08 10.12 -0.69
CA GLN A 87 19.21 9.18 -0.61
C GLN A 87 19.07 8.26 0.62
N LYS A 88 18.80 8.82 1.78
CA LYS A 88 18.73 8.08 3.05
C LYS A 88 17.48 7.21 3.18
N LYS A 89 16.34 7.66 2.68
CA LYS A 89 15.04 7.03 2.94
C LYS A 89 14.48 6.26 1.75
N VAL A 90 14.84 6.63 0.53
CA VAL A 90 14.37 5.95 -0.68
C VAL A 90 15.46 5.07 -1.27
N LEU A 91 16.55 5.67 -1.73
CA LEU A 91 17.58 4.93 -2.48
C LEU A 91 18.25 3.83 -1.66
N LYS A 92 18.45 4.03 -0.37
CA LYS A 92 19.02 3.01 0.52
C LYS A 92 18.31 1.66 0.43
N ASN A 93 17.00 1.66 0.18
CA ASN A 93 16.17 0.46 0.16
C ASN A 93 15.49 0.22 -1.19
N ILE A 94 15.84 0.99 -2.22
CA ILE A 94 15.14 1.00 -3.52
C ILE A 94 15.04 -0.40 -4.15
N ARG A 95 16.10 -1.19 -4.07
CA ARG A 95 16.11 -2.55 -4.60
C ARG A 95 14.95 -3.39 -4.04
N ARG A 96 14.78 -3.37 -2.71
CA ARG A 96 13.72 -4.12 -2.04
C ARG A 96 12.33 -3.64 -2.46
N TYR A 97 12.18 -2.35 -2.68
CA TYR A 97 10.89 -1.76 -3.08
C TYR A 97 10.57 -2.05 -4.54
N VAL A 98 11.58 -2.02 -5.42
CA VAL A 98 11.42 -2.45 -6.81
C VAL A 98 11.06 -3.94 -6.87
N GLU A 99 11.67 -4.79 -6.02
CA GLU A 99 11.33 -6.20 -5.91
C GLU A 99 9.84 -6.40 -5.56
N TYR A 100 9.31 -5.67 -4.56
CA TYR A 100 7.88 -5.72 -4.23
C TYR A 100 7.00 -5.21 -5.37
N GLY A 101 7.40 -4.14 -6.03
CA GLY A 101 6.70 -3.63 -7.21
C GLY A 101 6.62 -4.64 -8.35
N CYS A 102 7.72 -5.33 -8.65
CA CYS A 102 7.78 -6.40 -9.63
C CYS A 102 6.92 -7.61 -9.23
N ALA A 103 6.94 -7.98 -7.95
CA ALA A 103 6.22 -9.14 -7.44
C ALA A 103 4.70 -8.94 -7.39
N LYS A 104 4.24 -7.73 -7.03
CA LYS A 104 2.82 -7.43 -6.75
C LYS A 104 2.16 -6.49 -7.76
N GLY A 105 2.89 -6.06 -8.80
CA GLY A 105 2.37 -5.21 -9.87
C GLY A 105 2.36 -3.71 -9.57
N GLY A 106 2.84 -3.27 -8.42
CA GLY A 106 2.93 -1.86 -8.07
C GLY A 106 3.44 -1.60 -6.66
N LEU A 107 3.91 -0.37 -6.46
CA LEU A 107 4.33 0.16 -5.17
C LEU A 107 4.08 1.66 -5.12
N ILE A 108 3.60 2.16 -3.99
CA ILE A 108 3.34 3.57 -3.76
C ILE A 108 4.29 4.10 -2.70
N LEU A 109 4.93 5.24 -2.97
CA LEU A 109 5.69 6.01 -2.00
C LEU A 109 4.77 7.07 -1.40
N LYS A 110 4.45 6.96 -0.11
CA LYS A 110 3.63 7.92 0.61
C LYS A 110 4.51 8.75 1.55
N PRO A 111 4.89 9.99 1.16
CA PRO A 111 5.60 10.90 2.07
C PRO A 111 4.64 11.48 3.11
N TYR A 112 5.12 11.62 4.34
CA TYR A 112 4.40 12.28 5.43
C TYR A 112 5.36 12.97 6.40
N VAL A 113 4.88 13.96 7.12
CA VAL A 113 5.67 14.72 8.09
C VAL A 113 5.48 14.14 9.48
N THR A 114 6.57 13.92 10.19
CA THR A 114 6.60 13.50 11.60
C THR A 114 7.24 14.57 12.46
N LYS A 115 7.20 14.41 13.78
CA LYS A 115 7.91 15.29 14.73
C LYS A 115 9.42 15.37 14.48
N THR A 116 9.99 14.36 13.85
CA THR A 116 11.43 14.24 13.54
C THR A 116 11.79 14.57 12.09
N GLY A 117 10.82 15.02 11.28
CA GLY A 117 11.00 15.40 9.88
C GLY A 117 10.22 14.52 8.90
N LEU A 118 10.61 14.56 7.63
CA LEU A 118 9.97 13.80 6.56
C LEU A 118 10.17 12.30 6.76
N ALA A 119 9.09 11.54 6.68
CA ALA A 119 9.10 10.08 6.60
C ALA A 119 8.46 9.62 5.28
N ILE A 120 8.78 8.40 4.86
CA ILE A 120 8.22 7.79 3.66
C ILE A 120 7.73 6.40 4.02
N GLN A 121 6.45 6.17 3.82
CA GLN A 121 5.83 4.86 3.91
C GLN A 121 5.79 4.23 2.52
N TYR A 122 6.17 2.97 2.43
CA TYR A 122 6.11 2.17 1.21
C TYR A 122 4.87 1.29 1.28
N VAL A 123 3.91 1.59 0.42
CA VAL A 123 2.63 0.90 0.39
C VAL A 123 2.61 -0.05 -0.80
N GLN A 124 2.36 -1.32 -0.53
CA GLN A 124 2.29 -2.36 -1.54
C GLN A 124 0.92 -2.34 -2.24
N ALA A 125 0.83 -2.94 -3.42
CA ALA A 125 -0.36 -2.88 -4.26
C ALA A 125 -1.63 -3.46 -3.60
N ASP A 126 -1.48 -4.40 -2.67
CA ASP A 126 -2.56 -5.01 -1.90
C ASP A 126 -3.14 -4.11 -0.79
N CYS A 127 -2.44 -2.98 -0.49
CA CYS A 127 -2.84 -2.02 0.53
C CYS A 127 -3.20 -0.64 -0.03
N PHE A 128 -3.37 -0.52 -1.36
CA PHE A 128 -3.68 0.74 -2.03
C PHE A 128 -4.84 0.58 -3.01
N PHE A 129 -5.86 1.43 -2.89
CA PHE A 129 -7.07 1.37 -3.69
C PHE A 129 -7.38 2.75 -4.27
N PRO A 130 -7.12 3.00 -5.56
CA PRO A 130 -7.56 4.22 -6.22
C PRO A 130 -9.09 4.23 -6.36
N LEU A 131 -9.71 5.37 -6.06
CA LEU A 131 -11.16 5.57 -6.08
C LEU A 131 -11.60 6.47 -7.24
N ALA A 132 -10.82 7.50 -7.55
CA ALA A 132 -11.15 8.43 -8.61
C ALA A 132 -9.88 8.93 -9.31
N PHE A 133 -9.99 9.11 -10.61
CA PHE A 133 -9.00 9.77 -11.46
C PHE A 133 -9.65 10.98 -12.15
N ASP A 134 -8.85 11.97 -12.49
CA ASP A 134 -9.27 13.02 -13.43
C ASP A 134 -9.05 12.60 -14.89
N ASP A 135 -9.41 13.47 -15.82
CA ASP A 135 -9.29 13.22 -17.26
C ASP A 135 -7.83 13.08 -17.73
N SER A 136 -6.85 13.53 -16.93
CA SER A 136 -5.42 13.37 -17.18
C SER A 136 -4.84 12.07 -16.64
N GLY A 137 -5.65 11.28 -15.91
CA GLY A 137 -5.22 10.06 -15.23
C GLY A 137 -4.55 10.31 -13.87
N GLN A 138 -4.64 11.53 -13.31
CA GLN A 138 -4.18 11.82 -11.95
C GLN A 138 -5.17 11.30 -10.92
N ILE A 139 -4.64 10.69 -9.85
CA ILE A 139 -5.45 10.18 -8.75
C ILE A 139 -6.01 11.37 -7.95
N GLN A 140 -7.34 11.49 -7.93
CA GLN A 140 -8.07 12.50 -7.17
C GLN A 140 -8.48 11.98 -5.79
N GLN A 141 -8.72 10.67 -5.68
CA GLN A 141 -9.06 10.05 -4.42
C GLN A 141 -8.50 8.63 -4.34
N CYS A 142 -7.99 8.26 -3.17
CA CYS A 142 -7.51 6.91 -2.92
C CYS A 142 -7.66 6.51 -1.45
N VAL A 143 -7.58 5.20 -1.19
CA VAL A 143 -7.56 4.63 0.15
C VAL A 143 -6.27 3.84 0.35
N PHE A 144 -5.62 4.09 1.47
CA PHE A 144 -4.58 3.23 2.02
C PHE A 144 -5.17 2.36 3.12
N THR A 145 -4.80 1.09 3.13
CA THR A 145 -5.21 0.17 4.18
C THR A 145 -4.03 -0.26 5.02
N GLU A 146 -4.24 -0.32 6.31
CA GLU A 146 -3.32 -0.94 7.25
C GLU A 146 -4.06 -1.99 8.05
N GLN A 147 -3.53 -3.20 8.12
CA GLN A 147 -4.14 -4.29 8.86
C GLN A 147 -3.12 -4.95 9.79
N PHE A 148 -3.55 -5.28 11.00
CA PHE A 148 -2.77 -6.11 11.91
C PHE A 148 -3.67 -6.97 12.79
N ARG A 149 -3.11 -8.06 13.28
CA ARG A 149 -3.80 -9.01 14.17
C ARG A 149 -3.30 -8.84 15.61
N LYS A 150 -4.25 -8.79 16.57
CA LYS A 150 -3.96 -8.83 18.01
C LYS A 150 -4.88 -9.87 18.66
N GLY A 151 -4.31 -11.01 19.05
CA GLY A 151 -5.10 -12.18 19.48
C GLY A 151 -5.97 -12.73 18.34
N GLN A 152 -7.26 -12.87 18.59
CA GLN A 152 -8.24 -13.33 17.59
C GLN A 152 -8.89 -12.19 16.81
N LYS A 153 -8.51 -10.94 17.08
CA LYS A 153 -9.08 -9.76 16.44
C LYS A 153 -8.15 -9.24 15.36
N ILE A 154 -8.76 -8.80 14.27
CA ILE A 154 -8.11 -8.17 13.13
C ILE A 154 -8.54 -6.72 13.11
N TYR A 155 -7.57 -5.82 13.21
CA TYR A 155 -7.77 -4.39 13.18
C TYR A 155 -7.41 -3.88 11.80
N THR A 156 -8.31 -3.11 11.18
CA THR A 156 -8.10 -2.51 9.86
C THR A 156 -8.32 -1.01 9.94
N ARG A 157 -7.34 -0.22 9.49
CA ARG A 157 -7.46 1.22 9.28
C ARG A 157 -7.61 1.50 7.80
N LEU A 158 -8.59 2.32 7.46
CA LEU A 158 -8.76 2.92 6.15
C LEU A 158 -8.37 4.39 6.24
N GLU A 159 -7.35 4.79 5.53
CA GLU A 159 -6.88 6.17 5.41
C GLU A 159 -7.25 6.67 4.02
N VAL A 160 -8.27 7.52 3.94
CA VAL A 160 -8.80 8.07 2.69
C VAL A 160 -8.14 9.40 2.41
N HIS A 161 -7.53 9.53 1.26
CA HIS A 161 -6.96 10.77 0.73
C HIS A 161 -7.86 11.31 -0.37
N THR A 162 -8.25 12.56 -0.27
CA THR A 162 -9.07 13.26 -1.29
C THR A 162 -8.39 14.57 -1.65
N LEU A 163 -8.09 14.77 -2.92
CA LEU A 163 -7.55 16.01 -3.43
C LEU A 163 -8.67 17.06 -3.49
N GLN A 164 -8.46 18.21 -2.86
CA GLN A 164 -9.37 19.35 -2.84
C GLN A 164 -8.61 20.61 -3.27
N GLY A 165 -8.62 20.89 -4.57
CA GLY A 165 -7.75 21.92 -5.17
C GLY A 165 -6.28 21.52 -5.02
N GLU A 166 -5.48 22.34 -4.34
CA GLU A 166 -4.06 22.06 -4.07
C GLU A 166 -3.80 21.34 -2.73
N GLN A 167 -4.84 21.04 -1.97
CA GLN A 167 -4.72 20.42 -0.65
C GLN A 167 -5.22 18.97 -0.67
N ILE A 168 -4.60 18.13 0.17
CA ILE A 168 -5.05 16.76 0.38
C ILE A 168 -5.77 16.69 1.72
N ARG A 169 -7.06 16.36 1.69
CA ARG A 169 -7.83 16.03 2.88
C ARG A 169 -7.63 14.55 3.22
N ILE A 170 -7.21 14.27 4.45
CA ILE A 170 -7.00 12.90 4.95
C ILE A 170 -8.05 12.60 6.02
N THR A 171 -8.76 11.48 5.87
CA THR A 171 -9.70 10.97 6.86
C THR A 171 -9.36 9.54 7.21
N ASN A 172 -9.44 9.18 8.50
CA ASN A 172 -9.14 7.86 9.01
C ASN A 172 -10.38 7.21 9.59
N ARG A 173 -10.61 5.93 9.25
CA ARG A 173 -11.64 5.06 9.85
C ARG A 173 -10.97 3.77 10.30
N ALA A 174 -11.38 3.26 11.46
CA ALA A 174 -10.85 2.03 12.01
C ALA A 174 -11.94 1.00 12.23
N PHE A 175 -11.62 -0.27 12.03
CA PHE A 175 -12.54 -1.40 12.11
C PHE A 175 -11.90 -2.55 12.87
N VAL A 176 -12.75 -3.38 13.50
CA VAL A 176 -12.33 -4.62 14.15
C VAL A 176 -13.21 -5.78 13.70
N ALA A 177 -12.57 -6.86 13.26
CA ALA A 177 -13.21 -8.09 12.84
C ALA A 177 -12.61 -9.32 13.54
N THR A 178 -13.27 -10.44 13.43
CA THR A 178 -12.78 -11.76 13.88
C THR A 178 -12.39 -12.68 12.72
N ASN A 179 -12.57 -12.23 11.48
CA ASN A 179 -12.22 -12.96 10.27
C ASN A 179 -11.61 -12.00 9.21
N ASP A 180 -10.90 -12.56 8.25
CA ASP A 180 -10.19 -11.82 7.20
C ASP A 180 -11.09 -11.38 6.03
N TYR A 181 -12.37 -11.74 6.04
CA TYR A 181 -13.28 -11.50 4.92
C TYR A 181 -14.17 -10.26 5.09
N SER A 182 -14.23 -9.71 6.30
CA SER A 182 -15.04 -8.52 6.61
C SER A 182 -14.22 -7.47 7.35
N LEU A 183 -14.63 -6.22 7.26
CA LEU A 183 -14.06 -5.16 8.11
C LEU A 183 -14.58 -5.23 9.55
N GLY A 184 -15.75 -5.81 9.76
CA GLY A 184 -16.40 -5.93 11.07
C GLY A 184 -16.99 -4.61 11.55
N SER A 185 -16.90 -4.35 12.86
CA SER A 185 -17.49 -3.16 13.49
C SER A 185 -16.52 -1.98 13.44
N GLU A 186 -17.06 -0.79 13.17
CA GLU A 186 -16.28 0.45 13.23
C GLU A 186 -15.96 0.81 14.68
N ILE A 187 -14.75 1.27 14.92
CA ILE A 187 -14.23 1.69 16.22
C ILE A 187 -13.53 3.05 16.10
N SER A 188 -13.31 3.73 17.20
CA SER A 188 -12.48 4.94 17.20
C SER A 188 -11.02 4.61 16.84
N VAL A 189 -10.42 5.40 15.96
CA VAL A 189 -9.00 5.27 15.62
C VAL A 189 -8.12 5.39 16.88
N ASN A 190 -8.48 6.31 17.78
CA ASN A 190 -7.76 6.53 19.03
C ASN A 190 -7.91 5.40 20.07
N ALA A 191 -8.82 4.45 19.83
CA ALA A 191 -8.94 3.26 20.69
C ALA A 191 -7.85 2.21 20.41
N VAL A 192 -6.98 2.47 19.44
CA VAL A 192 -5.92 1.56 19.01
C VAL A 192 -4.57 2.26 19.19
N ASP A 193 -3.79 1.86 20.19
CA ASP A 193 -2.52 2.49 20.58
C ASP A 193 -1.56 2.72 19.40
N ARG A 194 -1.55 1.77 18.45
CA ARG A 194 -0.69 1.83 17.25
C ARG A 194 -1.02 3.03 16.33
N TRP A 195 -2.24 3.58 16.42
CA TRP A 195 -2.72 4.65 15.53
C TRP A 195 -3.00 5.96 16.27
N SER A 196 -2.77 6.01 17.57
CA SER A 196 -3.05 7.17 18.44
C SER A 196 -1.89 8.16 18.57
N GLU A 197 -0.75 7.94 17.89
CA GLU A 197 0.44 8.80 17.92
C GLU A 197 0.47 9.88 16.84
#